data_75086236c220dd33e255761e119ee9e1
#
_entry.id   75086236c220dd33e255761e119ee9e1
#
_cell.length_a   1.000
_cell.length_b   1.000
_cell.length_c   1.000
_cell.angle_alpha   90.00
_cell.angle_beta   90.00
_cell.angle_gamma   90.00
#
_symmetry.space_group_name_H-M   'P 1'
#
loop_
_entity.id
_entity.type
_entity.pdbx_description
1 polymer ?
#
loop_
_entity_poly.entity_id
_entity_poly.type
_entity_poly.pdbx_seq_one_letter_code
_entity_poly.pdbx_strand_id
1 'polypeptide(L)'
;MMRIYEDLRRFFKWMDSSQMQVFRVVFAVSLVLCTFSLKGCGGSATSESQQPASAESKQTPSVAAEPEQSEEMIAVTAEPVDPQAEVKAAFETLLSIRNEPDPDEWMQADKKLSAFGKSAVPTLKAAMSHSDPGARELASMYLASLGPDAKEAAPVLETALKDASPFTQVNAASTLTHFPEYREKAIPVLISLAEHPDPNTRLTSIYALGNQESQSEEQLSVIKAALNDSDPDVQLAAIKVLGQMGDPAKATLTELQTLIDNTDTSEVLREAALSSKSQIEQSQKK
;
A
#
# COMPACT_ATOMS: atom_id res chain seq x y z
N MET A 1 15.80 -16.45 -8.79
CA MET A 1 15.69 -15.45 -7.72
C MET A 1 16.93 -14.55 -7.59
N MET A 2 18.16 -15.06 -7.48
CA MET A 2 19.37 -14.23 -7.36
C MET A 2 19.60 -13.22 -8.51
N ARG A 3 19.25 -13.58 -9.75
CA ARG A 3 19.45 -12.71 -10.93
C ARG A 3 18.50 -11.51 -10.95
N ILE A 4 17.26 -11.70 -10.51
CA ILE A 4 16.25 -10.64 -10.35
C ILE A 4 16.68 -9.67 -9.25
N TYR A 5 17.31 -10.17 -8.20
CA TYR A 5 17.81 -9.38 -7.08
C TYR A 5 19.00 -8.48 -7.48
N GLU A 6 19.93 -8.98 -8.30
CA GLU A 6 21.05 -8.18 -8.82
C GLU A 6 20.59 -7.11 -9.81
N ASP A 7 19.58 -7.40 -10.62
CA ASP A 7 19.01 -6.45 -11.57
C ASP A 7 18.23 -5.33 -10.85
N LEU A 8 17.49 -5.65 -9.80
CA LEU A 8 16.86 -4.67 -8.92
C LEU A 8 17.90 -3.79 -8.19
N ARG A 9 18.98 -4.37 -7.70
CA ARG A 9 20.06 -3.64 -7.03
C ARG A 9 20.77 -2.65 -7.96
N ARG A 10 20.94 -3.02 -9.24
CA ARG A 10 21.49 -2.13 -10.28
C ARG A 10 20.53 -1.02 -10.65
N PHE A 11 19.24 -1.33 -10.72
CA PHE A 11 18.17 -0.38 -11.00
C PHE A 11 18.07 0.69 -9.89
N PHE A 12 18.07 0.29 -8.62
CA PHE A 12 18.06 1.23 -7.48
C PHE A 12 19.33 2.10 -7.40
N LYS A 13 20.47 1.61 -7.84
CA LYS A 13 21.73 2.37 -7.84
C LYS A 13 21.80 3.41 -8.96
N TRP A 14 20.93 3.30 -9.96
CA TRP A 14 20.87 4.19 -11.12
C TRP A 14 19.82 5.30 -10.97
N MET A 15 18.84 5.14 -10.09
CA MET A 15 17.77 6.13 -9.83
C MET A 15 18.31 7.30 -8.99
N ASP A 16 17.99 8.54 -9.40
CA ASP A 16 18.23 9.72 -8.59
C ASP A 16 17.19 9.87 -7.47
N SER A 17 17.41 10.83 -6.56
CA SER A 17 16.55 11.03 -5.38
C SER A 17 15.11 11.43 -5.72
N SER A 18 14.88 12.04 -6.89
CA SER A 18 13.54 12.42 -7.35
C SER A 18 12.77 11.21 -7.87
N GLN A 19 13.44 10.32 -8.59
CA GLN A 19 12.86 9.07 -9.09
C GLN A 19 12.57 8.06 -7.97
N MET A 20 13.34 8.10 -6.89
CA MET A 20 13.08 7.28 -5.70
C MET A 20 11.77 7.66 -5.00
N GLN A 21 11.37 8.93 -5.01
CA GLN A 21 10.06 9.33 -4.47
C GLN A 21 8.91 8.77 -5.30
N VAL A 22 9.02 8.79 -6.62
CA VAL A 22 8.02 8.20 -7.53
C VAL A 22 7.87 6.70 -7.29
N PHE A 23 8.99 5.99 -7.14
CA PHE A 23 8.97 4.54 -6.89
C PHE A 23 8.34 4.20 -5.53
N ARG A 24 8.54 5.03 -4.51
CA ARG A 24 7.88 4.90 -3.19
C ARG A 24 6.36 5.00 -3.30
N VAL A 25 5.85 5.95 -4.09
CA VAL A 25 4.41 6.13 -4.32
C VAL A 25 3.83 4.95 -5.10
N VAL A 26 4.49 4.52 -6.17
CA VAL A 26 4.04 3.41 -7.02
C VAL A 26 4.10 2.08 -6.27
N PHE A 27 5.13 1.86 -5.44
CA PHE A 27 5.27 0.62 -4.67
C PHE A 27 4.28 0.52 -3.51
N ALA A 28 4.01 1.63 -2.80
CA ALA A 28 2.98 1.69 -1.78
C ALA A 28 1.58 1.43 -2.38
N VAL A 29 1.29 2.01 -3.55
CA VAL A 29 0.03 1.78 -4.28
C VAL A 29 -0.06 0.34 -4.82
N SER A 30 1.05 -0.25 -5.30
CA SER A 30 1.07 -1.66 -5.75
C SER A 30 0.86 -2.66 -4.60
N LEU A 31 1.37 -2.37 -3.39
CA LEU A 31 1.12 -3.24 -2.22
C LEU A 31 -0.35 -3.23 -1.82
N VAL A 32 -1.01 -2.07 -1.87
CA VAL A 32 -2.45 -1.94 -1.62
C VAL A 32 -3.26 -2.74 -2.65
N LEU A 33 -2.84 -2.74 -3.93
CA LEU A 33 -3.51 -3.50 -4.99
C LEU A 33 -3.29 -5.02 -4.88
N CYS A 34 -2.12 -5.49 -4.42
CA CYS A 34 -1.85 -6.92 -4.21
C CYS A 34 -2.66 -7.53 -3.06
N THR A 35 -2.96 -6.78 -2.00
CA THR A 35 -3.76 -7.30 -0.87
C THR A 35 -5.23 -7.49 -1.23
N PHE A 36 -5.74 -6.79 -2.23
CA PHE A 36 -7.13 -6.96 -2.71
C PHE A 36 -7.31 -8.16 -3.67
N SER A 37 -6.28 -8.55 -4.44
CA SER A 37 -6.36 -9.70 -5.36
C SER A 37 -6.35 -11.06 -4.65
N LEU A 38 -5.94 -11.17 -3.40
CA LEU A 38 -5.84 -12.45 -2.67
C LEU A 38 -7.11 -12.82 -1.88
N LYS A 39 -8.12 -11.95 -1.81
CA LYS A 39 -9.40 -12.25 -1.13
C LYS A 39 -10.48 -12.87 -2.03
N GLY A 40 -10.20 -13.13 -3.30
CA GLY A 40 -11.17 -13.60 -4.31
C GLY A 40 -11.15 -15.08 -4.66
N CYS A 41 -10.35 -15.95 -4.03
CA CYS A 41 -10.32 -17.40 -4.32
C CYS A 41 -10.50 -18.23 -3.05
N GLY A 42 -11.73 -18.30 -2.56
CA GLY A 42 -12.19 -19.27 -1.57
C GLY A 42 -13.01 -20.35 -2.23
N GLY A 43 -12.37 -21.37 -2.79
CA GLY A 43 -12.98 -22.59 -3.31
C GLY A 43 -12.85 -23.72 -2.29
N SER A 44 -14.01 -24.18 -1.79
CA SER A 44 -14.20 -25.31 -0.93
C SER A 44 -13.67 -26.62 -1.54
N ALA A 45 -12.95 -27.42 -0.75
CA ALA A 45 -12.79 -28.84 -1.00
C ALA A 45 -12.96 -29.62 0.31
N THR A 46 -13.85 -30.54 0.24
CA THR A 46 -14.42 -31.43 1.23
C THR A 46 -13.42 -32.44 1.80
N SER A 47 -13.69 -32.79 3.05
CA SER A 47 -13.18 -33.88 3.85
C SER A 47 -13.10 -35.24 3.17
N GLU A 48 -12.04 -36.00 3.43
CA GLU A 48 -12.17 -37.46 3.61
C GLU A 48 -11.15 -37.98 4.62
N SER A 49 -11.69 -38.70 5.57
CA SER A 49 -11.09 -39.40 6.68
C SER A 49 -10.40 -40.69 6.23
N GLN A 50 -9.29 -41.07 6.82
CA GLN A 50 -9.03 -42.47 7.21
C GLN A 50 -7.80 -42.57 8.15
N GLN A 51 -8.02 -43.01 9.37
CA GLN A 51 -7.15 -43.83 10.23
C GLN A 51 -7.69 -45.27 10.15
N PRO A 52 -7.04 -46.39 10.61
CA PRO A 52 -5.91 -46.58 11.50
C PRO A 52 -4.98 -47.79 11.19
N ALA A 53 -3.97 -48.05 11.99
CA ALA A 53 -3.55 -49.31 12.63
C ALA A 53 -2.04 -49.26 12.96
N SER A 54 -1.67 -49.28 14.16
CA SER A 54 -1.38 -50.27 15.24
C SER A 54 -0.16 -51.19 15.05
N ALA A 55 0.65 -51.16 16.14
CA ALA A 55 1.54 -52.21 16.71
C ALA A 55 2.92 -52.34 16.02
N GLU A 56 4.06 -52.52 16.72
CA GLU A 56 4.36 -53.26 17.92
C GLU A 56 5.78 -52.92 18.42
N SER A 57 5.98 -53.13 19.72
CA SER A 57 7.16 -53.05 20.57
C SER A 57 8.36 -53.87 20.14
N LYS A 58 9.59 -53.41 20.51
CA LYS A 58 10.61 -54.28 21.11
C LYS A 58 11.64 -53.48 21.94
N GLN A 59 11.94 -54.06 23.11
CA GLN A 59 12.80 -53.65 24.21
C GLN A 59 14.30 -53.68 23.92
N THR A 60 14.98 -52.66 24.49
CA THR A 60 16.27 -52.54 25.19
C THR A 60 17.41 -53.56 24.95
N PRO A 61 18.71 -53.19 25.21
CA PRO A 61 19.19 -52.93 26.58
C PRO A 61 20.17 -51.75 26.75
N SER A 62 20.18 -51.34 28.01
CA SER A 62 21.10 -50.57 28.82
C SER A 62 22.60 -50.71 28.55
N VAL A 63 23.35 -49.55 28.49
CA VAL A 63 24.75 -49.43 28.99
C VAL A 63 24.96 -48.04 29.56
N ALA A 64 25.32 -48.07 30.86
CA ALA A 64 26.18 -47.21 31.68
C ALA A 64 26.28 -45.69 31.47
N ALA A 65 26.02 -45.00 32.57
CA ALA A 65 26.23 -43.61 32.85
C ALA A 65 27.70 -43.21 32.96
N GLU A 66 28.07 -42.05 32.43
CA GLU A 66 29.15 -41.20 32.89
C GLU A 66 28.67 -39.76 33.05
N PRO A 67 29.30 -38.92 33.92
CA PRO A 67 28.61 -37.86 34.65
C PRO A 67 28.42 -36.61 33.79
N GLU A 68 27.21 -36.08 33.87
CA GLU A 68 26.82 -34.80 33.36
C GLU A 68 27.60 -33.65 33.98
N GLN A 69 28.40 -32.97 33.17
CA GLN A 69 28.80 -31.59 33.46
C GLN A 69 27.55 -30.74 33.27
N SER A 70 27.05 -30.22 34.37
CA SER A 70 25.98 -29.21 34.40
C SER A 70 26.48 -27.95 33.72
N GLU A 71 26.18 -27.81 32.40
CA GLU A 71 26.12 -26.51 31.75
C GLU A 71 24.93 -25.77 32.35
N GLU A 72 25.26 -24.86 33.25
CA GLU A 72 24.35 -23.85 33.76
C GLU A 72 23.87 -23.00 32.57
N MET A 73 22.77 -23.44 31.97
CA MET A 73 22.06 -22.67 30.97
C MET A 73 21.56 -21.39 31.65
N ILE A 74 22.36 -20.31 31.53
CA ILE A 74 21.90 -18.96 31.85
C ILE A 74 20.71 -18.71 30.92
N ALA A 75 19.51 -18.98 31.42
CA ALA A 75 18.29 -18.49 30.79
C ALA A 75 18.36 -16.97 30.85
N VAL A 76 18.86 -16.36 29.77
CA VAL A 76 18.65 -14.94 29.52
C VAL A 76 17.14 -14.79 29.38
N THR A 77 16.48 -14.46 30.48
CA THR A 77 15.12 -14.02 30.47
C THR A 77 15.14 -12.67 29.74
N ALA A 78 14.96 -12.71 28.41
CA ALA A 78 14.67 -11.51 27.65
C ALA A 78 13.43 -10.89 28.31
N GLU A 79 13.58 -9.72 28.90
CA GLU A 79 12.43 -8.94 29.37
C GLU A 79 11.45 -8.82 28.20
N PRO A 80 10.13 -8.92 28.43
CA PRO A 80 9.16 -8.76 27.38
C PRO A 80 9.35 -7.37 26.75
N VAL A 81 9.87 -7.36 25.53
CA VAL A 81 10.08 -6.11 24.79
C VAL A 81 8.71 -5.49 24.55
N ASP A 82 8.54 -4.24 24.98
CA ASP A 82 7.31 -3.48 24.73
C ASP A 82 7.07 -3.39 23.22
N PRO A 83 5.98 -3.94 22.69
CA PRO A 83 5.68 -3.89 21.25
C PRO A 83 5.68 -2.45 20.70
N GLN A 84 5.29 -1.45 21.49
CA GLN A 84 5.31 -0.05 21.07
C GLN A 84 6.73 0.50 20.94
N ALA A 85 7.67 0.04 21.79
CA ALA A 85 9.08 0.39 21.65
C ALA A 85 9.68 -0.15 20.35
N GLU A 86 9.31 -1.37 19.95
CA GLU A 86 9.76 -1.95 18.68
C GLU A 86 9.15 -1.23 17.45
N VAL A 87 7.87 -0.89 17.50
CA VAL A 87 7.21 -0.07 16.47
C VAL A 87 7.92 1.27 16.31
N LYS A 88 8.17 1.95 17.43
CA LYS A 88 8.87 3.23 17.45
C LYS A 88 10.27 3.11 16.87
N ALA A 89 11.05 2.11 17.27
CA ALA A 89 12.39 1.88 16.73
C ALA A 89 12.38 1.64 15.21
N ALA A 90 11.44 0.84 14.69
CA ALA A 90 11.32 0.60 13.25
C ALA A 90 10.95 1.89 12.50
N PHE A 91 10.04 2.70 13.05
CA PHE A 91 9.67 4.00 12.47
C PHE A 91 10.84 4.99 12.47
N GLU A 92 11.57 5.10 13.57
CA GLU A 92 12.76 5.97 13.69
C GLU A 92 13.88 5.54 12.74
N THR A 93 14.08 4.23 12.54
CA THR A 93 15.01 3.74 11.52
C THR A 93 14.63 4.23 10.14
N LEU A 94 13.38 4.05 9.69
CA LEU A 94 12.90 4.54 8.40
C LEU A 94 13.05 6.05 8.26
N LEU A 95 12.76 6.79 9.34
CA LEU A 95 12.89 8.24 9.35
C LEU A 95 14.35 8.69 9.21
N SER A 96 15.29 7.99 9.82
CA SER A 96 16.72 8.34 9.78
C SER A 96 17.35 8.08 8.40
N ILE A 97 16.95 7.01 7.72
CA ILE A 97 17.51 6.60 6.43
C ILE A 97 16.74 7.17 5.22
N ARG A 98 15.69 7.96 5.42
CA ARG A 98 14.80 8.42 4.35
C ARG A 98 15.48 9.27 3.25
N ASN A 99 16.55 10.00 3.60
CA ASN A 99 17.24 10.89 2.67
C ASN A 99 18.32 10.15 1.87
N GLU A 100 18.95 9.18 2.48
CA GLU A 100 19.99 8.34 1.87
C GLU A 100 19.71 6.87 2.19
N PRO A 101 18.65 6.28 1.59
CA PRO A 101 18.22 4.94 1.96
C PRO A 101 19.20 3.89 1.44
N ASP A 102 19.73 3.05 2.35
CA ASP A 102 20.21 1.73 1.98
C ASP A 102 18.98 0.86 1.67
N PRO A 103 18.87 0.28 0.45
CA PRO A 103 17.68 -0.46 0.05
C PRO A 103 17.39 -1.68 0.95
N ASP A 104 18.42 -2.35 1.45
CA ASP A 104 18.26 -3.54 2.29
C ASP A 104 17.78 -3.13 3.69
N GLU A 105 18.36 -2.07 4.26
CA GLU A 105 17.96 -1.52 5.57
C GLU A 105 16.52 -0.96 5.52
N TRP A 106 16.21 -0.19 4.45
CA TRP A 106 14.84 0.30 4.24
C TRP A 106 13.82 -0.84 4.19
N MET A 107 14.10 -1.87 3.37
CA MET A 107 13.18 -3.00 3.20
C MET A 107 12.98 -3.77 4.50
N GLN A 108 14.03 -3.94 5.31
CA GLN A 108 13.92 -4.62 6.60
C GLN A 108 13.08 -3.82 7.60
N ALA A 109 13.33 -2.50 7.70
CA ALA A 109 12.59 -1.62 8.60
C ALA A 109 11.12 -1.47 8.16
N ASP A 110 10.86 -1.34 6.85
CA ASP A 110 9.52 -1.32 6.27
C ASP A 110 8.74 -2.60 6.57
N LYS A 111 9.36 -3.76 6.30
CA LYS A 111 8.76 -5.07 6.60
C LYS A 111 8.45 -5.20 8.11
N LYS A 112 9.37 -4.74 8.96
CA LYS A 112 9.19 -4.79 10.41
C LYS A 112 8.03 -3.90 10.84
N LEU A 113 7.98 -2.64 10.41
CA LEU A 113 6.90 -1.71 10.75
C LEU A 113 5.56 -2.18 10.22
N SER A 114 5.50 -2.63 8.96
CA SER A 114 4.28 -3.13 8.33
C SER A 114 3.73 -4.39 9.02
N ALA A 115 4.60 -5.25 9.58
CA ALA A 115 4.19 -6.46 10.28
C ALA A 115 3.41 -6.19 11.57
N PHE A 116 3.57 -5.01 12.18
CA PHE A 116 2.80 -4.62 13.36
C PHE A 116 1.33 -4.29 13.06
N GLY A 117 1.00 -3.98 11.80
CA GLY A 117 -0.36 -3.68 11.38
C GLY A 117 -1.03 -2.64 12.30
N LYS A 118 -2.23 -2.93 12.77
CA LYS A 118 -3.00 -2.05 13.68
C LYS A 118 -2.24 -1.67 14.96
N SER A 119 -1.34 -2.51 15.45
CA SER A 119 -0.57 -2.20 16.67
C SER A 119 0.39 -1.02 16.48
N ALA A 120 0.70 -0.62 15.24
CA ALA A 120 1.50 0.56 14.93
C ALA A 120 0.72 1.89 15.07
N VAL A 121 -0.61 1.86 15.08
CA VAL A 121 -1.46 3.07 15.05
C VAL A 121 -1.13 4.08 16.17
N PRO A 122 -0.91 3.69 17.44
CA PRO A 122 -0.58 4.67 18.48
C PRO A 122 0.71 5.45 18.20
N THR A 123 1.77 4.76 17.74
CA THR A 123 3.05 5.39 17.39
C THR A 123 2.91 6.29 16.16
N LEU A 124 2.25 5.80 15.09
CA LEU A 124 2.02 6.55 13.86
C LEU A 124 1.15 7.80 14.13
N LYS A 125 0.11 7.66 14.96
CA LYS A 125 -0.73 8.78 15.40
C LYS A 125 0.09 9.85 16.13
N ALA A 126 1.00 9.47 17.01
CA ALA A 126 1.90 10.42 17.68
C ALA A 126 2.83 11.11 16.68
N ALA A 127 3.36 10.37 15.68
CA ALA A 127 4.24 10.91 14.66
C ALA A 127 3.53 11.92 13.72
N MET A 128 2.21 11.86 13.57
CA MET A 128 1.43 12.86 12.82
C MET A 128 1.53 14.28 13.42
N SER A 129 1.96 14.42 14.67
CA SER A 129 2.19 15.72 15.33
C SER A 129 3.66 16.13 15.35
N HIS A 130 4.54 15.42 14.64
CA HIS A 130 5.97 15.70 14.62
C HIS A 130 6.26 17.01 13.88
N SER A 131 7.27 17.78 14.35
CA SER A 131 7.70 19.04 13.72
C SER A 131 8.31 18.83 12.32
N ASP A 132 9.00 17.71 12.11
CA ASP A 132 9.57 17.33 10.81
C ASP A 132 8.46 16.88 9.84
N PRO A 133 8.29 17.56 8.69
CA PRO A 133 7.33 17.16 7.67
C PRO A 133 7.51 15.71 7.19
N GLY A 134 8.77 15.25 7.02
CA GLY A 134 9.06 13.89 6.57
C GLY A 134 8.60 12.81 7.55
N ALA A 135 8.59 13.10 8.85
CA ALA A 135 8.02 12.20 9.85
C ALA A 135 6.50 12.10 9.69
N ARG A 136 5.81 13.22 9.41
CA ARG A 136 4.36 13.24 9.18
C ARG A 136 3.99 12.56 7.86
N GLU A 137 4.79 12.77 6.80
CA GLU A 137 4.63 12.07 5.52
C GLU A 137 4.75 10.57 5.69
N LEU A 138 5.80 10.10 6.37
CA LEU A 138 6.01 8.68 6.63
C LEU A 138 4.87 8.09 7.46
N ALA A 139 4.47 8.76 8.53
CA ALA A 139 3.37 8.31 9.39
C ALA A 139 2.05 8.25 8.63
N SER A 140 1.71 9.27 7.84
CA SER A 140 0.49 9.32 7.04
C SER A 140 0.45 8.22 5.98
N MET A 141 1.59 7.88 5.37
CA MET A 141 1.72 6.79 4.40
C MET A 141 1.40 5.43 5.04
N TYR A 142 1.97 5.15 6.20
CA TYR A 142 1.66 3.89 6.90
C TYR A 142 0.22 3.84 7.41
N LEU A 143 -0.34 4.95 7.90
CA LEU A 143 -1.76 5.01 8.26
C LEU A 143 -2.67 4.76 7.05
N ALA A 144 -2.32 5.28 5.87
CA ALA A 144 -3.05 5.02 4.64
C ALA A 144 -2.98 3.55 4.23
N SER A 145 -1.83 2.88 4.39
CA SER A 145 -1.70 1.46 4.11
C SER A 145 -2.52 0.56 5.05
N LEU A 146 -2.78 1.02 6.27
CA LEU A 146 -3.64 0.33 7.23
C LEU A 146 -5.15 0.49 6.91
N GLY A 147 -5.51 1.48 6.12
CA GLY A 147 -6.90 1.73 5.71
C GLY A 147 -7.87 1.78 6.90
N PRO A 148 -8.90 0.89 6.93
CA PRO A 148 -9.90 0.89 8.01
C PRO A 148 -9.31 0.66 9.42
N ASP A 149 -8.17 -0.01 9.54
CA ASP A 149 -7.53 -0.29 10.84
C ASP A 149 -6.95 0.98 11.48
N ALA A 150 -6.76 2.06 10.69
CA ALA A 150 -6.27 3.35 11.18
C ALA A 150 -7.36 4.22 11.87
N LYS A 151 -8.55 3.69 12.17
CA LYS A 151 -9.68 4.47 12.70
C LYS A 151 -9.35 5.33 13.92
N GLU A 152 -8.50 4.83 14.82
CA GLU A 152 -8.08 5.58 16.02
C GLU A 152 -7.25 6.83 15.70
N ALA A 153 -6.67 6.90 14.51
CA ALA A 153 -5.92 8.07 14.03
C ALA A 153 -6.80 9.10 13.29
N ALA A 154 -8.09 8.81 13.04
CA ALA A 154 -8.96 9.70 12.27
C ALA A 154 -8.98 11.16 12.74
N PRO A 155 -9.01 11.49 14.06
CA PRO A 155 -8.98 12.89 14.50
C PRO A 155 -7.69 13.63 14.13
N VAL A 156 -6.52 12.98 14.17
CA VAL A 156 -5.25 13.63 13.77
C VAL A 156 -5.13 13.70 12.25
N LEU A 157 -5.66 12.72 11.53
CA LEU A 157 -5.76 12.74 10.07
C LEU A 157 -6.70 13.85 9.58
N GLU A 158 -7.79 14.13 10.27
CA GLU A 158 -8.66 15.28 9.96
C GLU A 158 -7.89 16.59 10.05
N THR A 159 -7.04 16.76 11.07
CA THR A 159 -6.16 17.93 11.17
C THR A 159 -5.16 17.97 10.02
N ALA A 160 -4.63 16.82 9.63
CA ALA A 160 -3.65 16.67 8.55
C ALA A 160 -4.20 16.93 7.13
N LEU A 161 -5.51 17.07 6.96
CA LEU A 161 -6.11 17.55 5.70
C LEU A 161 -5.64 18.98 5.33
N LYS A 162 -5.06 19.71 6.29
CA LYS A 162 -4.50 21.06 6.13
C LYS A 162 -2.99 21.10 6.36
N ASP A 163 -2.32 19.96 6.32
CA ASP A 163 -0.86 19.89 6.49
C ASP A 163 -0.15 20.72 5.42
N ALA A 164 1.06 21.21 5.73
CA ALA A 164 1.87 21.93 4.76
C ALA A 164 2.37 21.01 3.61
N SER A 165 2.47 19.71 3.84
CA SER A 165 2.83 18.73 2.81
C SER A 165 1.58 18.24 2.07
N PRO A 166 1.48 18.44 0.75
CA PRO A 166 0.41 17.87 -0.07
C PRO A 166 0.35 16.35 0.01
N PHE A 167 1.51 15.69 0.18
CA PHE A 167 1.59 14.24 0.33
C PHE A 167 0.94 13.76 1.61
N THR A 168 1.18 14.46 2.74
CA THR A 168 0.48 14.20 4.01
C THR A 168 -1.03 14.41 3.86
N GLN A 169 -1.45 15.49 3.15
CA GLN A 169 -2.87 15.76 2.90
C GLN A 169 -3.55 14.63 2.13
N VAL A 170 -2.92 14.15 1.02
CA VAL A 170 -3.46 13.04 0.21
C VAL A 170 -3.62 11.77 1.04
N ASN A 171 -2.58 11.38 1.77
CA ASN A 171 -2.61 10.18 2.60
C ASN A 171 -3.67 10.26 3.70
N ALA A 172 -3.75 11.41 4.36
CA ALA A 172 -4.76 11.66 5.38
C ALA A 172 -6.18 11.58 4.80
N ALA A 173 -6.41 12.26 3.66
CA ALA A 173 -7.70 12.25 2.99
C ALA A 173 -8.07 10.84 2.50
N SER A 174 -7.14 10.12 1.87
CA SER A 174 -7.33 8.74 1.42
C SER A 174 -7.74 7.83 2.57
N THR A 175 -7.04 7.91 3.71
CA THR A 175 -7.38 7.12 4.91
C THR A 175 -8.76 7.47 5.43
N LEU A 176 -9.09 8.74 5.51
CA LEU A 176 -10.37 9.23 6.05
C LEU A 176 -11.57 8.82 5.20
N THR A 177 -11.40 8.55 3.91
CA THR A 177 -12.50 8.08 3.05
C THR A 177 -13.02 6.69 3.45
N HIS A 178 -12.24 5.89 4.20
CA HIS A 178 -12.74 4.64 4.79
C HIS A 178 -13.76 4.85 5.90
N PHE A 179 -13.88 6.07 6.44
CA PHE A 179 -14.77 6.39 7.56
C PHE A 179 -15.90 7.30 7.09
N PRO A 180 -17.16 6.81 7.03
CA PRO A 180 -18.29 7.57 6.48
C PRO A 180 -18.43 8.99 7.04
N GLU A 181 -18.15 9.14 8.33
CA GLU A 181 -18.24 10.43 9.05
C GLU A 181 -17.23 11.48 8.61
N TYR A 182 -16.17 11.08 7.89
CA TYR A 182 -15.10 11.98 7.42
C TYR A 182 -15.09 12.18 5.91
N ARG A 183 -15.87 11.41 5.13
CA ARG A 183 -15.86 11.45 3.65
C ARG A 183 -16.16 12.84 3.09
N GLU A 184 -17.15 13.53 3.65
CA GLU A 184 -17.53 14.88 3.21
C GLU A 184 -16.39 15.90 3.34
N LYS A 185 -15.45 15.68 4.27
CA LYS A 185 -14.28 16.54 4.45
C LYS A 185 -13.08 16.08 3.62
N ALA A 186 -12.92 14.79 3.41
CA ALA A 186 -11.77 14.21 2.76
C ALA A 186 -11.85 14.29 1.22
N ILE A 187 -13.00 13.99 0.63
CA ILE A 187 -13.18 13.97 -0.83
C ILE A 187 -12.86 15.31 -1.49
N PRO A 188 -13.34 16.48 -1.01
CA PRO A 188 -12.99 17.77 -1.61
C PRO A 188 -11.49 18.06 -1.58
N VAL A 189 -10.76 17.59 -0.57
CA VAL A 189 -9.30 17.73 -0.51
C VAL A 189 -8.63 16.91 -1.61
N LEU A 190 -9.05 15.65 -1.83
CA LEU A 190 -8.53 14.82 -2.92
C LEU A 190 -8.84 15.43 -4.29
N ILE A 191 -10.04 15.96 -4.50
CA ILE A 191 -10.42 16.65 -5.74
C ILE A 191 -9.48 17.84 -5.99
N SER A 192 -9.26 18.68 -4.98
CA SER A 192 -8.34 19.81 -5.10
C SER A 192 -6.90 19.39 -5.37
N LEU A 193 -6.43 18.31 -4.74
CA LEU A 193 -5.07 17.79 -4.92
C LEU A 193 -4.87 17.06 -6.25
N ALA A 194 -5.95 16.61 -6.90
CA ALA A 194 -5.90 16.08 -8.27
C ALA A 194 -5.56 17.15 -9.33
N GLU A 195 -5.58 18.43 -8.96
CA GLU A 195 -5.17 19.56 -9.80
C GLU A 195 -3.85 20.19 -9.34
N HIS A 196 -3.13 19.53 -8.40
CA HIS A 196 -1.89 20.06 -7.83
C HIS A 196 -0.78 20.17 -8.89
N PRO A 197 0.15 21.18 -8.80
CA PRO A 197 1.27 21.32 -9.75
C PRO A 197 2.18 20.09 -9.81
N ASP A 198 2.44 19.42 -8.69
CA ASP A 198 3.24 18.21 -8.63
C ASP A 198 2.46 16.99 -9.17
N PRO A 199 2.96 16.30 -10.22
CA PRO A 199 2.27 15.17 -10.84
C PRO A 199 2.11 13.96 -9.88
N ASN A 200 3.03 13.77 -8.93
CA ASN A 200 2.91 12.68 -7.96
C ASN A 200 1.72 12.89 -7.02
N THR A 201 1.49 14.13 -6.62
CA THR A 201 0.32 14.51 -5.82
C THR A 201 -0.97 14.26 -6.60
N ARG A 202 -1.03 14.66 -7.90
CA ARG A 202 -2.20 14.39 -8.76
C ARG A 202 -2.44 12.91 -8.92
N LEU A 203 -1.41 12.15 -9.27
CA LEU A 203 -1.45 10.68 -9.45
C LEU A 203 -2.02 9.97 -8.21
N THR A 204 -1.49 10.30 -7.02
CA THR A 204 -1.94 9.68 -5.77
C THR A 204 -3.38 10.05 -5.45
N SER A 205 -3.79 11.30 -5.74
CA SER A 205 -5.16 11.76 -5.55
C SER A 205 -6.15 11.05 -6.47
N ILE A 206 -5.79 10.81 -7.73
CA ILE A 206 -6.60 10.06 -8.70
C ILE A 206 -6.83 8.62 -8.21
N TYR A 207 -5.78 7.93 -7.73
CA TYR A 207 -5.94 6.60 -7.16
C TYR A 207 -6.83 6.61 -5.91
N ALA A 208 -6.65 7.59 -5.01
CA ALA A 208 -7.47 7.71 -3.81
C ALA A 208 -8.95 7.97 -4.12
N LEU A 209 -9.25 8.77 -5.14
CA LEU A 209 -10.62 9.03 -5.62
C LEU A 209 -11.26 7.78 -6.22
N GLY A 210 -10.48 6.97 -6.96
CA GLY A 210 -10.99 5.76 -7.61
C GLY A 210 -11.24 4.59 -6.67
N ASN A 211 -10.53 4.53 -5.53
CA ASN A 211 -10.64 3.43 -4.57
C ASN A 211 -11.86 3.52 -3.63
N GLN A 212 -12.85 4.36 -3.94
CA GLN A 212 -14.06 4.48 -3.13
C GLN A 212 -15.09 3.43 -3.52
N GLU A 213 -15.88 2.95 -2.54
CA GLU A 213 -16.99 2.02 -2.79
C GLU A 213 -18.10 2.62 -3.66
N SER A 214 -18.28 3.93 -3.57
CA SER A 214 -19.18 4.69 -4.43
C SER A 214 -18.55 6.02 -4.80
N GLN A 215 -18.58 6.37 -6.07
CA GLN A 215 -18.06 7.63 -6.59
C GLN A 215 -19.21 8.57 -6.94
N SER A 216 -19.01 9.87 -6.64
CA SER A 216 -19.90 10.91 -7.13
C SER A 216 -19.62 11.24 -8.61
N GLU A 217 -20.57 11.91 -9.28
CA GLU A 217 -20.32 12.44 -10.63
C GLU A 217 -19.12 13.41 -10.66
N GLU A 218 -18.91 14.16 -9.59
CA GLU A 218 -17.78 15.08 -9.47
C GLU A 218 -16.44 14.33 -9.42
N GLN A 219 -16.34 13.26 -8.62
CA GLN A 219 -15.14 12.41 -8.59
C GLN A 219 -14.85 11.79 -9.96
N LEU A 220 -15.87 11.24 -10.61
CA LEU A 220 -15.75 10.68 -11.96
C LEU A 220 -15.28 11.74 -12.97
N SER A 221 -15.82 12.98 -12.88
CA SER A 221 -15.41 14.08 -13.74
C SER A 221 -13.95 14.44 -13.61
N VAL A 222 -13.42 14.47 -12.37
CA VAL A 222 -12.00 14.73 -12.08
C VAL A 222 -11.11 13.61 -12.62
N ILE A 223 -11.47 12.35 -12.39
CA ILE A 223 -10.71 11.20 -12.92
C ILE A 223 -10.73 11.20 -14.46
N LYS A 224 -11.88 11.52 -15.07
CA LYS A 224 -12.01 11.66 -16.51
C LYS A 224 -11.14 12.79 -17.08
N ALA A 225 -11.08 13.94 -16.41
CA ALA A 225 -10.22 15.06 -16.83
C ALA A 225 -8.73 14.64 -16.84
N ALA A 226 -8.30 13.80 -15.90
CA ALA A 226 -6.94 13.31 -15.81
C ALA A 226 -6.51 12.37 -16.97
N LEU A 227 -7.45 11.93 -17.83
CA LEU A 227 -7.11 11.25 -19.10
C LEU A 227 -6.31 12.15 -20.05
N ASN A 228 -6.42 13.48 -19.89
CA ASN A 228 -5.72 14.48 -20.69
C ASN A 228 -4.63 15.21 -19.87
N ASP A 229 -4.17 14.61 -18.78
CA ASP A 229 -3.10 15.21 -17.97
C ASP A 229 -1.82 15.40 -18.79
N SER A 230 -1.02 16.40 -18.43
CA SER A 230 0.28 16.65 -19.08
C SER A 230 1.31 15.57 -18.74
N ASP A 231 1.13 14.84 -17.64
CA ASP A 231 2.01 13.78 -17.17
C ASP A 231 1.45 12.40 -17.58
N PRO A 232 2.21 11.57 -18.32
CA PRO A 232 1.72 10.27 -18.80
C PRO A 232 1.45 9.25 -17.67
N ASP A 233 2.08 9.37 -16.51
CA ASP A 233 1.80 8.48 -15.38
C ASP A 233 0.46 8.83 -14.73
N VAL A 234 0.09 10.10 -14.68
CA VAL A 234 -1.23 10.56 -14.24
C VAL A 234 -2.31 10.09 -15.23
N GLN A 235 -2.06 10.19 -16.55
CA GLN A 235 -2.97 9.64 -17.57
C GLN A 235 -3.16 8.13 -17.37
N LEU A 236 -2.07 7.39 -17.15
CA LEU A 236 -2.10 5.94 -16.93
C LEU A 236 -2.89 5.57 -15.67
N ALA A 237 -2.72 6.36 -14.59
CA ALA A 237 -3.48 6.19 -13.37
C ALA A 237 -4.98 6.37 -13.62
N ALA A 238 -5.38 7.45 -14.30
CA ALA A 238 -6.78 7.71 -14.64
C ALA A 238 -7.38 6.56 -15.46
N ILE A 239 -6.68 6.09 -16.51
CA ILE A 239 -7.11 4.97 -17.35
C ILE A 239 -7.35 3.72 -16.50
N LYS A 240 -6.40 3.35 -15.64
CA LYS A 240 -6.49 2.16 -14.78
C LYS A 240 -7.63 2.27 -13.77
N VAL A 241 -7.77 3.42 -13.13
CA VAL A 241 -8.83 3.69 -12.16
C VAL A 241 -10.21 3.55 -12.82
N LEU A 242 -10.42 4.12 -14.00
CA LEU A 242 -11.69 3.98 -14.73
C LEU A 242 -12.00 2.51 -15.04
N GLY A 243 -11.01 1.72 -15.45
CA GLY A 243 -11.18 0.28 -15.68
C GLY A 243 -11.61 -0.47 -14.41
N GLN A 244 -10.98 -0.15 -13.27
CA GLN A 244 -11.30 -0.77 -11.96
C GLN A 244 -12.69 -0.37 -11.45
N MET A 245 -13.15 0.86 -11.72
CA MET A 245 -14.50 1.31 -11.38
C MET A 245 -15.58 0.51 -12.10
N GLY A 246 -15.32 0.00 -13.30
CA GLY A 246 -16.26 -0.81 -14.05
C GLY A 246 -17.50 -0.01 -14.51
N ASP A 247 -18.71 -0.49 -14.19
CA ASP A 247 -19.99 0.11 -14.66
C ASP A 247 -20.14 1.61 -14.35
N PRO A 248 -19.74 2.13 -13.17
CA PRO A 248 -19.74 3.57 -12.90
C PRO A 248 -18.97 4.40 -13.93
N ALA A 249 -17.91 3.85 -14.53
CA ALA A 249 -17.10 4.53 -15.55
C ALA A 249 -17.63 4.37 -16.98
N LYS A 250 -18.80 3.79 -17.20
CA LYS A 250 -19.38 3.55 -18.54
C LYS A 250 -19.44 4.81 -19.41
N ALA A 251 -19.71 5.96 -18.81
CA ALA A 251 -19.76 7.23 -19.52
C ALA A 251 -18.39 7.67 -20.10
N THR A 252 -17.28 6.99 -19.77
CA THR A 252 -15.93 7.30 -20.25
C THR A 252 -15.45 6.40 -21.40
N LEU A 253 -16.28 5.46 -21.86
CA LEU A 253 -15.92 4.55 -22.95
C LEU A 253 -15.54 5.25 -24.25
N THR A 254 -16.18 6.39 -24.55
CA THR A 254 -15.88 7.21 -25.74
C THR A 254 -14.49 7.84 -25.65
N GLU A 255 -14.12 8.35 -24.49
CA GLU A 255 -12.81 8.96 -24.26
C GLU A 255 -11.70 7.89 -24.31
N LEU A 256 -11.93 6.73 -23.72
CA LEU A 256 -11.00 5.60 -23.83
C LEU A 256 -10.83 5.15 -25.28
N GLN A 257 -11.93 5.09 -26.06
CA GLN A 257 -11.84 4.77 -27.47
C GLN A 257 -11.05 5.83 -28.24
N THR A 258 -11.22 7.12 -27.94
CA THR A 258 -10.45 8.20 -28.56
C THR A 258 -8.94 8.03 -28.30
N LEU A 259 -8.52 7.65 -27.07
CA LEU A 259 -7.12 7.35 -26.75
C LEU A 259 -6.58 6.13 -27.52
N ILE A 260 -7.41 5.11 -27.73
CA ILE A 260 -7.05 3.90 -28.49
C ILE A 260 -6.81 4.24 -29.97
N ASP A 261 -7.69 5.06 -30.57
CA ASP A 261 -7.66 5.39 -32.00
C ASP A 261 -6.63 6.47 -32.34
N ASN A 262 -6.16 7.24 -31.34
CA ASN A 262 -5.20 8.31 -31.56
C ASN A 262 -3.78 7.72 -31.78
N THR A 263 -3.21 7.99 -32.94
CA THR A 263 -1.85 7.51 -33.32
C THR A 263 -0.72 8.07 -32.47
N ASP A 264 -0.93 9.24 -31.86
CA ASP A 264 0.06 9.91 -31.01
C ASP A 264 0.06 9.36 -29.56
N THR A 265 -0.96 8.59 -29.19
CA THR A 265 -1.00 7.91 -27.88
C THR A 265 0.10 6.86 -27.80
N SER A 266 0.90 6.90 -26.72
CA SER A 266 1.92 5.89 -26.49
C SER A 266 1.33 4.47 -26.41
N GLU A 267 2.12 3.47 -26.78
CA GLU A 267 1.68 2.06 -26.75
C GLU A 267 1.20 1.63 -25.36
N VAL A 268 1.91 2.06 -24.29
CA VAL A 268 1.54 1.78 -22.90
C VAL A 268 0.15 2.32 -22.54
N LEU A 269 -0.14 3.56 -22.90
CA LEU A 269 -1.45 4.16 -22.61
C LEU A 269 -2.56 3.53 -23.46
N ARG A 270 -2.26 3.17 -24.72
CA ARG A 270 -3.22 2.51 -25.61
C ARG A 270 -3.58 1.12 -25.12
N GLU A 271 -2.61 0.31 -24.70
CA GLU A 271 -2.85 -1.01 -24.12
C GLU A 271 -3.64 -0.92 -22.81
N ALA A 272 -3.29 0.03 -21.95
CA ALA A 272 -4.03 0.29 -20.73
C ALA A 272 -5.49 0.68 -21.01
N ALA A 273 -5.73 1.55 -22.02
CA ALA A 273 -7.07 1.97 -22.41
C ALA A 273 -7.90 0.82 -22.98
N LEU A 274 -7.30 -0.06 -23.80
CA LEU A 274 -7.94 -1.29 -24.29
C LEU A 274 -8.34 -2.21 -23.15
N SER A 275 -7.45 -2.45 -22.20
CA SER A 275 -7.72 -3.26 -21.02
C SER A 275 -8.84 -2.70 -20.17
N SER A 276 -8.78 -1.40 -19.85
CA SER A 276 -9.77 -0.71 -19.02
C SER A 276 -11.15 -0.67 -19.70
N LYS A 277 -11.21 -0.40 -21.00
CA LYS A 277 -12.45 -0.50 -21.78
C LYS A 277 -13.08 -1.88 -21.67
N SER A 278 -12.29 -2.94 -21.86
CA SER A 278 -12.77 -4.32 -21.74
C SER A 278 -13.30 -4.62 -20.32
N GLN A 279 -12.65 -4.13 -19.27
CA GLN A 279 -13.11 -4.31 -17.88
C GLN A 279 -14.46 -3.63 -17.65
N ILE A 280 -14.64 -2.39 -18.12
CA ILE A 280 -15.91 -1.64 -18.05
C ILE A 280 -17.03 -2.40 -18.80
N GLU A 281 -16.76 -2.85 -20.02
CA GLU A 281 -17.75 -3.60 -20.82
C GLU A 281 -18.13 -4.96 -20.22
N GLN A 282 -17.19 -5.62 -19.52
CA GLN A 282 -17.45 -6.90 -18.84
C GLN A 282 -18.26 -6.72 -17.55
N SER A 283 -18.08 -5.62 -16.81
CA SER A 283 -18.84 -5.34 -15.60
C SER A 283 -20.35 -5.16 -15.86
N GLN A 284 -20.73 -4.74 -17.09
CA GLN A 284 -22.13 -4.56 -17.50
C GLN A 284 -22.86 -5.89 -17.79
N LYS A 285 -22.15 -7.02 -17.89
CA LYS A 285 -22.73 -8.32 -18.21
C LYS A 285 -23.08 -9.17 -17.01
N LYS A 286 -22.74 -8.67 -15.81
CA LYS A 286 -23.07 -9.31 -14.52
C LYS A 286 -24.27 -8.70 -13.87
#